data_e34ee9ca70d6768a78ff11c83d7e5b89
#
_entry.id   e34ee9ca70d6768a78ff11c83d7e5b89
#
_cell.length_a   1.000
_cell.length_b   1.000
_cell.length_c   1.000
_cell.angle_alpha   90.00
_cell.angle_beta   90.00
_cell.angle_gamma   90.00
#
_symmetry.space_group_name_H-M   'P 1'
#
loop_
_entity.id
_entity.type
_entity.pdbx_description
1 polymer ?
#
loop_
_entity_poly.entity_id
_entity_poly.type
_entity_poly.pdbx_seq_one_letter_code
_entity_poly.pdbx_strand_id
1 'polypeptide(L)'
;MKFKIDHDLHIHTYLSACSSDPEQNPNRILDYAEEYGLHTVAVADHFWDREVKNGPPVWGPYDYDLIKKNLPLPKREGIRFLFGGETDMSHERVIGVGSSAMEEMDFIIVPTTHMHFIGETVTREQVATPRLRAETWMGRLEAVLSARLPFRKTGIAHLACTLLASDPKDKDTYFETLSLLPEEGMRDLFRRAASLGVGIELNFSEFADSEADLILRPFRIAKKEGCKFYYGSDAHHPARFPQGIKTCEKVVELLGLTEDDKFRS
;
A
#
# COMPACT_ATOMS: atom_id res chain seq x y z
N MET A 1 7.34 -5.40 23.53
CA MET A 1 6.23 -4.44 23.73
C MET A 1 5.19 -4.68 22.64
N LYS A 2 3.89 -4.39 22.91
CA LYS A 2 2.82 -4.48 21.88
C LYS A 2 3.09 -3.47 20.77
N PHE A 3 2.85 -3.82 19.51
CA PHE A 3 2.92 -2.93 18.36
C PHE A 3 2.00 -1.71 18.58
N LYS A 4 2.55 -0.52 18.58
CA LYS A 4 1.78 0.72 18.73
C LYS A 4 1.52 1.35 17.36
N ILE A 5 0.29 1.75 17.09
CA ILE A 5 -0.05 2.53 15.91
C ILE A 5 0.22 3.99 16.27
N ASP A 6 1.41 4.48 15.90
CA ASP A 6 1.91 5.83 16.12
C ASP A 6 2.34 6.51 14.80
N HIS A 7 1.94 5.92 13.69
CA HIS A 7 2.23 6.39 12.34
C HIS A 7 1.08 6.03 11.40
N ASP A 8 0.97 6.76 10.29
CA ASP A 8 0.14 6.44 9.14
C ASP A 8 0.93 6.82 7.87
N LEU A 9 1.40 5.82 7.13
CA LEU A 9 2.29 6.04 5.99
C LEU A 9 1.59 6.01 4.63
N HIS A 10 0.23 5.94 4.60
CA HIS A 10 -0.54 5.88 3.38
C HIS A 10 -1.80 6.76 3.48
N ILE A 11 -1.67 8.03 3.12
CA ILE A 11 -2.77 9.00 3.15
C ILE A 11 -2.77 9.78 1.84
N HIS A 12 -3.89 9.73 1.11
CA HIS A 12 -4.06 10.52 -0.10
C HIS A 12 -4.50 11.96 0.22
N THR A 13 -4.12 12.90 -0.64
CA THR A 13 -4.67 14.26 -0.63
C THR A 13 -5.67 14.44 -1.78
N TYR A 14 -6.27 15.63 -1.89
CA TYR A 14 -7.14 15.98 -3.00
C TYR A 14 -6.45 15.96 -4.38
N LEU A 15 -5.12 15.74 -4.44
CA LEU A 15 -4.37 15.61 -5.68
C LEU A 15 -4.48 14.21 -6.29
N SER A 16 -4.89 13.21 -5.50
CA SER A 16 -5.10 11.85 -6.01
C SER A 16 -6.34 11.74 -6.87
N ALA A 17 -6.29 10.87 -7.89
CA ALA A 17 -7.39 10.58 -8.80
C ALA A 17 -8.70 10.15 -8.11
N CYS A 18 -8.58 9.49 -6.99
CA CYS A 18 -9.66 8.90 -6.20
C CYS A 18 -10.10 9.77 -5.01
N SER A 19 -9.53 10.96 -4.85
CA SER A 19 -9.85 11.92 -3.79
C SER A 19 -10.23 13.25 -4.40
N SER A 20 -11.45 13.75 -4.11
CA SER A 20 -11.96 15.01 -4.67
C SER A 20 -12.31 16.05 -3.61
N ASP A 21 -12.17 15.71 -2.33
CA ASP A 21 -12.48 16.61 -1.23
C ASP A 21 -11.29 17.54 -0.95
N PRO A 22 -11.41 18.88 -1.16
CA PRO A 22 -10.32 19.82 -0.90
C PRO A 22 -9.92 19.90 0.58
N GLU A 23 -10.77 19.43 1.49
CA GLU A 23 -10.41 19.31 2.91
C GLU A 23 -9.43 18.17 3.17
N GLN A 24 -9.27 17.21 2.25
CA GLN A 24 -8.25 16.17 2.31
C GLN A 24 -6.90 16.75 1.85
N ASN A 25 -6.31 17.60 2.65
CA ASN A 25 -5.09 18.34 2.36
C ASN A 25 -4.02 18.14 3.46
N PRO A 26 -2.74 18.53 3.22
CA PRO A 26 -1.67 18.30 4.17
C PRO A 26 -1.89 18.91 5.56
N ASN A 27 -2.59 20.04 5.70
CA ASN A 27 -2.89 20.61 7.01
C ASN A 27 -3.88 19.73 7.79
N ARG A 28 -4.93 19.23 7.11
CA ARG A 28 -5.90 18.30 7.74
C ARG A 28 -5.24 16.98 8.14
N ILE A 29 -4.25 16.50 7.39
CA ILE A 29 -3.46 15.31 7.76
C ILE A 29 -2.66 15.58 9.04
N LEU A 30 -2.08 16.77 9.23
CA LEU A 30 -1.42 17.13 10.48
C LEU A 30 -2.39 17.20 11.66
N ASP A 31 -3.60 17.76 11.45
CA ASP A 31 -4.64 17.81 12.49
C ASP A 31 -5.05 16.39 12.91
N TYR A 32 -5.20 15.49 11.95
CA TYR A 32 -5.44 14.07 12.20
C TYR A 32 -4.31 13.43 13.00
N ALA A 33 -3.05 13.69 12.61
CA ALA A 33 -1.91 13.14 13.32
C ALA A 33 -1.87 13.59 14.79
N GLU A 34 -2.14 14.86 15.06
CA GLU A 34 -2.21 15.41 16.42
C GLU A 34 -3.40 14.82 17.20
N GLU A 35 -4.58 14.78 16.60
CA GLU A 35 -5.81 14.25 17.21
C GLU A 35 -5.66 12.78 17.67
N TYR A 36 -4.93 11.97 16.88
CA TYR A 36 -4.76 10.54 17.15
C TYR A 36 -3.39 10.19 17.76
N GLY A 37 -2.56 11.16 18.07
CA GLY A 37 -1.25 10.96 18.69
C GLY A 37 -0.26 10.21 17.79
N LEU A 38 -0.34 10.44 16.48
CA LEU A 38 0.61 9.90 15.51
C LEU A 38 1.86 10.76 15.48
N HIS A 39 3.02 10.11 15.48
CA HIS A 39 4.33 10.79 15.43
C HIS A 39 4.91 10.86 14.02
N THR A 40 4.39 10.05 13.10
CA THR A 40 4.83 10.04 11.69
C THR A 40 3.62 9.85 10.79
N VAL A 41 3.48 10.70 9.78
CA VAL A 41 2.47 10.56 8.72
C VAL A 41 3.12 10.79 7.36
N ALA A 42 2.56 10.20 6.31
CA ALA A 42 3.03 10.41 4.94
C ALA A 42 1.87 10.76 4.00
N VAL A 43 2.06 11.76 3.14
CA VAL A 43 1.23 11.85 1.92
C VAL A 43 1.67 10.76 0.95
N ALA A 44 0.70 10.16 0.26
CA ALA A 44 0.94 9.04 -0.65
C ALA A 44 0.02 9.10 -1.88
N ASP A 45 -0.06 10.27 -2.52
CA ASP A 45 -0.89 10.45 -3.69
C ASP A 45 -0.46 9.54 -4.84
N HIS A 46 -1.44 9.08 -5.63
CA HIS A 46 -1.17 8.30 -6.83
C HIS A 46 -0.37 9.07 -7.86
N PHE A 47 0.63 8.41 -8.44
CA PHE A 47 1.40 8.98 -9.53
C PHE A 47 2.03 7.93 -10.44
N TRP A 48 2.33 8.37 -11.68
CA TRP A 48 3.24 7.68 -12.58
C TRP A 48 4.27 8.68 -13.09
N ASP A 49 5.55 8.41 -12.85
CA ASP A 49 6.61 9.31 -13.25
C ASP A 49 6.80 9.33 -14.77
N ARG A 50 6.85 10.52 -15.37
CA ARG A 50 7.08 10.70 -16.81
C ARG A 50 8.43 10.16 -17.29
N GLU A 51 9.41 9.99 -16.40
CA GLU A 51 10.68 9.34 -16.73
C GLU A 51 10.47 7.85 -17.07
N VAL A 52 9.40 7.23 -16.59
CA VAL A 52 9.06 5.83 -16.81
C VAL A 52 8.11 5.71 -18.01
N LYS A 53 8.64 5.15 -19.11
CA LYS A 53 7.87 4.94 -20.34
C LYS A 53 6.80 3.89 -20.20
N ASN A 54 5.82 3.91 -21.09
CA ASN A 54 4.72 2.94 -21.18
C ASN A 54 3.84 2.90 -19.91
N GLY A 55 3.65 4.06 -19.28
CA GLY A 55 2.71 4.19 -18.16
C GLY A 55 1.26 3.93 -18.59
N PRO A 56 0.45 3.33 -17.71
CA PRO A 56 -0.98 3.20 -17.95
C PRO A 56 -1.63 4.56 -18.22
N PRO A 57 -2.44 4.71 -19.28
CA PRO A 57 -3.12 5.97 -19.61
C PRO A 57 -3.92 6.59 -18.47
N VAL A 58 -4.49 5.78 -17.58
CA VAL A 58 -5.24 6.26 -16.41
C VAL A 58 -4.39 7.17 -15.51
N TRP A 59 -3.09 6.95 -15.44
CA TRP A 59 -2.17 7.76 -14.63
C TRP A 59 -1.59 8.98 -15.37
N GLY A 60 -1.88 9.14 -16.66
CA GLY A 60 -1.31 10.23 -17.47
C GLY A 60 -1.44 11.64 -16.88
N PRO A 61 -2.59 12.02 -16.26
CA PRO A 61 -2.76 13.30 -15.57
C PRO A 61 -2.09 13.39 -14.19
N TYR A 62 -1.73 12.24 -13.59
CA TYR A 62 -1.25 12.10 -12.22
C TYR A 62 0.22 11.74 -12.23
N ASP A 63 1.05 12.74 -12.47
CA ASP A 63 2.50 12.56 -12.52
C ASP A 63 3.20 13.04 -11.25
N TYR A 64 4.51 12.82 -11.22
CA TYR A 64 5.34 13.25 -10.10
C TYR A 64 5.29 14.75 -9.86
N ASP A 65 5.23 15.58 -10.92
CA ASP A 65 5.13 17.03 -10.79
C ASP A 65 3.80 17.48 -10.16
N LEU A 66 2.72 16.72 -10.39
CA LEU A 66 1.44 16.99 -9.75
C LEU A 66 1.52 16.79 -8.24
N ILE A 67 2.02 15.64 -7.78
CA ILE A 67 2.05 15.34 -6.35
C ILE A 67 3.07 16.19 -5.58
N LYS A 68 4.10 16.71 -6.25
CA LYS A 68 5.02 17.72 -5.68
C LYS A 68 4.33 19.03 -5.29
N LYS A 69 3.11 19.29 -5.73
CA LYS A 69 2.31 20.44 -5.26
C LYS A 69 1.94 20.37 -3.79
N ASN A 70 2.08 19.21 -3.13
CA ASN A 70 2.01 19.10 -1.69
C ASN A 70 3.17 19.80 -0.96
N LEU A 71 4.27 20.08 -1.67
CA LEU A 71 5.46 20.70 -1.08
C LEU A 71 5.39 22.25 -1.10
N PRO A 72 5.94 22.92 -0.08
CA PRO A 72 6.54 22.33 1.11
C PRO A 72 5.46 21.77 2.07
N LEU A 73 5.70 20.61 2.65
CA LEU A 73 4.80 20.06 3.66
C LEU A 73 4.73 20.99 4.89
N PRO A 74 3.54 21.19 5.48
CA PRO A 74 3.41 21.94 6.73
C PRO A 74 4.11 21.18 7.85
N LYS A 75 4.54 21.92 8.89
CA LYS A 75 5.30 21.37 10.03
C LYS A 75 4.54 21.53 11.32
N ARG A 76 4.64 20.54 12.19
CA ARG A 76 4.10 20.57 13.56
C ARG A 76 5.10 19.90 14.50
N GLU A 77 5.33 20.48 15.66
CA GLU A 77 6.25 19.93 16.65
C GLU A 77 5.82 18.52 17.08
N GLY A 78 6.78 17.61 17.17
CA GLY A 78 6.53 16.21 17.53
C GLY A 78 5.98 15.31 16.43
N ILE A 79 5.69 15.85 15.23
CA ILE A 79 5.19 15.07 14.08
C ILE A 79 6.19 15.15 12.93
N ARG A 80 6.64 13.98 12.47
CA ARG A 80 7.42 13.82 11.24
C ARG A 80 6.45 13.64 10.08
N PHE A 81 6.41 14.61 9.17
CA PHE A 81 5.56 14.54 7.98
C PHE A 81 6.42 14.20 6.76
N LEU A 82 6.15 13.07 6.13
CA LEU A 82 6.90 12.52 5.02
C LEU A 82 6.25 12.89 3.69
N PHE A 83 7.07 13.23 2.70
CA PHE A 83 6.65 13.32 1.33
C PHE A 83 6.83 11.97 0.64
N GLY A 84 5.75 11.32 0.31
CA GLY A 84 5.72 10.03 -0.38
C GLY A 84 4.75 10.03 -1.56
N GLY A 85 4.59 8.85 -2.16
CA GLY A 85 3.63 8.64 -3.22
C GLY A 85 3.36 7.15 -3.43
N GLU A 86 2.13 6.84 -3.85
CA GLU A 86 1.74 5.53 -4.31
C GLU A 86 1.88 5.46 -5.82
N THR A 87 2.94 4.78 -6.28
CA THR A 87 3.11 4.48 -7.71
C THR A 87 2.43 3.17 -8.06
N ASP A 88 2.08 2.98 -9.33
CA ASP A 88 1.48 1.72 -9.77
C ASP A 88 2.45 0.86 -10.58
N MET A 89 1.96 -0.28 -10.99
CA MET A 89 2.66 -1.25 -11.84
C MET A 89 1.82 -1.54 -13.08
N SER A 90 2.40 -1.40 -14.29
CA SER A 90 1.73 -1.75 -15.54
C SER A 90 1.49 -3.26 -15.66
N HIS A 91 0.68 -3.67 -16.65
CA HIS A 91 0.46 -5.09 -16.96
C HIS A 91 1.76 -5.80 -17.41
N GLU A 92 2.77 -5.06 -17.89
CA GLU A 92 4.11 -5.56 -18.20
C GLU A 92 5.03 -5.62 -16.97
N ARG A 93 4.51 -5.29 -15.79
CA ARG A 93 5.22 -5.24 -14.50
C ARG A 93 6.31 -4.17 -14.44
N VAL A 94 6.14 -3.08 -15.17
CA VAL A 94 6.95 -1.86 -15.01
C VAL A 94 6.37 -1.07 -13.85
N ILE A 95 7.23 -0.62 -12.92
CA ILE A 95 6.84 0.21 -11.77
C ILE A 95 7.05 1.68 -12.13
N GLY A 96 6.04 2.50 -11.89
CA GLY A 96 5.94 3.86 -12.37
C GLY A 96 6.73 4.92 -11.59
N VAL A 97 7.88 4.56 -11.00
CA VAL A 97 8.72 5.49 -10.24
C VAL A 97 10.09 5.65 -10.88
N GLY A 98 10.45 6.89 -11.22
CA GLY A 98 11.74 7.25 -11.81
C GLY A 98 12.83 7.51 -10.76
N SER A 99 14.07 7.67 -11.23
CA SER A 99 15.23 7.86 -10.36
C SER A 99 15.12 9.11 -9.52
N SER A 100 14.70 10.23 -10.12
CA SER A 100 14.54 11.52 -9.42
C SER A 100 13.50 11.42 -8.30
N ALA A 101 12.36 10.80 -8.57
CA ALA A 101 11.33 10.57 -7.56
C ALA A 101 11.83 9.65 -6.43
N MET A 102 12.56 8.59 -6.77
CA MET A 102 13.15 7.69 -5.77
C MET A 102 14.15 8.40 -4.84
N GLU A 103 14.88 9.39 -5.32
CA GLU A 103 15.83 10.16 -4.50
C GLU A 103 15.12 11.16 -3.60
N GLU A 104 14.14 11.90 -4.14
CA GLU A 104 13.48 13.02 -3.45
C GLU A 104 12.42 12.58 -2.43
N MET A 105 11.73 11.44 -2.66
CA MET A 105 10.69 10.95 -1.76
C MET A 105 11.26 10.36 -0.47
N ASP A 106 10.56 10.57 0.63
CA ASP A 106 10.83 9.92 1.92
C ASP A 106 10.26 8.50 1.99
N PHE A 107 9.13 8.24 1.28
CA PHE A 107 8.45 6.95 1.28
C PHE A 107 7.77 6.66 -0.06
N ILE A 108 7.89 5.43 -0.55
CA ILE A 108 7.32 4.99 -1.82
C ILE A 108 6.43 3.79 -1.56
N ILE A 109 5.23 3.80 -2.09
CA ILE A 109 4.27 2.71 -1.96
C ILE A 109 4.04 2.07 -3.33
N VAL A 110 4.02 0.74 -3.39
CA VAL A 110 3.75 -0.02 -4.61
C VAL A 110 2.64 -1.03 -4.33
N PRO A 111 1.45 -0.88 -4.93
CA PRO A 111 0.35 -1.82 -4.79
C PRO A 111 0.59 -3.08 -5.64
N THR A 112 0.26 -4.25 -5.08
CA THR A 112 0.26 -5.51 -5.82
C THR A 112 -1.14 -5.95 -6.25
N THR A 113 -2.18 -5.27 -5.77
CA THR A 113 -3.59 -5.68 -5.87
C THR A 113 -4.45 -4.86 -6.84
N HIS A 114 -3.91 -3.84 -7.51
CA HIS A 114 -4.67 -3.05 -8.48
C HIS A 114 -5.03 -3.85 -9.75
N MET A 115 -5.88 -4.88 -9.59
CA MET A 115 -6.37 -5.72 -10.69
C MET A 115 -7.70 -5.26 -11.29
N HIS A 116 -8.23 -4.13 -10.80
CA HIS A 116 -9.46 -3.52 -11.31
C HIS A 116 -9.23 -2.64 -12.54
N PHE A 117 -8.00 -2.21 -12.82
CA PHE A 117 -7.63 -1.45 -14.01
C PHE A 117 -7.24 -2.39 -15.16
N ILE A 118 -8.24 -3.12 -15.69
CA ILE A 118 -8.04 -4.09 -16.79
C ILE A 118 -7.67 -3.35 -18.08
N GLY A 119 -6.58 -3.79 -18.72
CA GLY A 119 -5.98 -3.13 -19.89
C GLY A 119 -4.88 -2.13 -19.52
N GLU A 120 -4.73 -1.81 -18.26
CA GLU A 120 -3.79 -0.83 -17.71
C GLU A 120 -2.74 -1.52 -16.83
N THR A 121 -3.13 -1.90 -15.62
CA THR A 121 -2.26 -2.54 -14.63
C THR A 121 -2.21 -4.07 -14.76
N VAL A 122 -3.22 -4.64 -15.38
CA VAL A 122 -3.34 -6.08 -15.73
C VAL A 122 -4.02 -6.26 -17.07
N THR A 123 -3.73 -7.35 -17.79
CA THR A 123 -4.50 -7.72 -18.97
C THR A 123 -5.74 -8.51 -18.58
N ARG A 124 -6.70 -8.63 -19.51
CA ARG A 124 -7.91 -9.43 -19.30
C ARG A 124 -7.57 -10.92 -19.06
N GLU A 125 -6.56 -11.42 -19.74
CA GLU A 125 -6.08 -12.80 -19.60
C GLU A 125 -5.46 -13.05 -18.23
N GLN A 126 -4.68 -12.10 -17.71
CA GLN A 126 -4.05 -12.21 -16.38
C GLN A 126 -5.07 -12.32 -15.24
N VAL A 127 -6.29 -11.87 -15.46
CA VAL A 127 -7.35 -11.85 -14.42
C VAL A 127 -8.59 -12.65 -14.81
N ALA A 128 -8.50 -13.52 -15.81
CA ALA A 128 -9.66 -14.24 -16.35
C ALA A 128 -10.24 -15.27 -15.37
N THR A 129 -9.44 -15.80 -14.45
CA THR A 129 -9.86 -16.78 -13.43
C THR A 129 -9.22 -16.48 -12.09
N PRO A 130 -9.78 -16.95 -10.95
CA PRO A 130 -9.17 -16.83 -9.63
C PRO A 130 -7.73 -17.36 -9.57
N ARG A 131 -7.43 -18.45 -10.26
CA ARG A 131 -6.07 -19.02 -10.38
C ARG A 131 -5.11 -18.04 -11.05
N LEU A 132 -5.49 -17.48 -12.20
CA LEU A 132 -4.65 -16.52 -12.92
C LEU A 132 -4.45 -15.23 -12.12
N ARG A 133 -5.46 -14.80 -11.34
CA ARG A 133 -5.33 -13.70 -10.40
C ARG A 133 -4.30 -13.98 -9.31
N ALA A 134 -4.34 -15.18 -8.72
CA ALA A 134 -3.36 -15.59 -7.72
C ALA A 134 -1.93 -15.62 -8.30
N GLU A 135 -1.77 -16.18 -9.50
CA GLU A 135 -0.49 -16.20 -10.23
C GLU A 135 -0.01 -14.77 -10.58
N THR A 136 -0.94 -13.90 -11.00
CA THR A 136 -0.65 -12.48 -11.29
C THR A 136 -0.20 -11.74 -10.03
N TRP A 137 -0.88 -11.93 -8.91
CA TRP A 137 -0.48 -11.34 -7.63
C TRP A 137 0.94 -11.78 -7.22
N MET A 138 1.22 -13.08 -7.28
CA MET A 138 2.56 -13.61 -7.00
C MET A 138 3.62 -12.98 -7.89
N GLY A 139 3.35 -12.88 -9.19
CA GLY A 139 4.28 -12.28 -10.15
C GLY A 139 4.45 -10.77 -9.98
N ARG A 140 3.43 -10.03 -9.51
CA ARG A 140 3.52 -8.60 -9.18
C ARG A 140 4.38 -8.40 -7.93
N LEU A 141 4.17 -9.21 -6.89
CA LEU A 141 5.00 -9.17 -5.68
C LEU A 141 6.47 -9.49 -6.01
N GLU A 142 6.73 -10.50 -6.83
CA GLU A 142 8.07 -10.83 -7.30
C GLU A 142 8.71 -9.68 -8.09
N ALA A 143 7.94 -9.01 -8.94
CA ALA A 143 8.41 -7.85 -9.72
C ALA A 143 8.84 -6.69 -8.81
N VAL A 144 8.05 -6.36 -7.79
CA VAL A 144 8.43 -5.35 -6.78
C VAL A 144 9.76 -5.72 -6.14
N LEU A 145 9.90 -6.97 -5.66
CA LEU A 145 11.11 -7.43 -4.97
C LEU A 145 12.33 -7.60 -5.89
N SER A 146 12.13 -7.59 -7.21
CA SER A 146 13.19 -7.68 -8.22
C SER A 146 13.60 -6.31 -8.79
N ALA A 147 12.81 -5.29 -8.52
CA ALA A 147 13.07 -3.94 -9.01
C ALA A 147 14.23 -3.27 -8.28
N ARG A 148 14.77 -2.21 -8.86
CA ARG A 148 15.81 -1.38 -8.22
C ARG A 148 15.16 -0.29 -7.38
N LEU A 149 14.47 -0.69 -6.32
CA LEU A 149 13.82 0.24 -5.40
C LEU A 149 14.67 0.48 -4.14
N PRO A 150 14.53 1.65 -3.50
CA PRO A 150 15.13 1.92 -2.21
C PRO A 150 14.31 1.23 -1.09
N PHE A 151 14.42 -0.10 -0.98
CA PHE A 151 13.53 -0.95 -0.18
C PHE A 151 13.31 -0.50 1.26
N ARG A 152 14.30 0.14 1.90
CA ARG A 152 14.17 0.63 3.28
C ARG A 152 13.22 1.82 3.43
N LYS A 153 12.81 2.45 2.32
CA LYS A 153 11.77 3.47 2.25
C LYS A 153 10.67 3.09 1.26
N THR A 154 10.46 1.79 1.06
CA THR A 154 9.41 1.25 0.18
C THR A 154 8.46 0.38 0.98
N GLY A 155 7.16 0.56 0.76
CA GLY A 155 6.07 -0.24 1.29
C GLY A 155 5.29 -0.96 0.19
N ILE A 156 4.79 -2.15 0.49
CA ILE A 156 3.82 -2.86 -0.35
C ILE A 156 2.45 -2.58 0.23
N ALA A 157 1.57 -1.95 -0.60
CA ALA A 157 0.25 -1.55 -0.18
C ALA A 157 -0.78 -2.68 -0.27
N HIS A 158 -1.82 -2.57 0.56
CA HIS A 158 -3.07 -3.35 0.59
C HIS A 158 -2.93 -4.77 0.03
N LEU A 159 -2.05 -5.53 0.71
CA LEU A 159 -1.54 -6.84 0.28
C LEU A 159 -2.64 -7.84 -0.14
N ALA A 160 -3.80 -7.80 0.49
CA ALA A 160 -4.88 -8.75 0.30
C ALA A 160 -6.27 -8.07 0.20
N CYS A 161 -6.36 -6.87 -0.38
CA CYS A 161 -7.63 -6.16 -0.49
C CYS A 161 -8.54 -6.74 -1.58
N THR A 162 -9.81 -6.33 -1.56
CA THR A 162 -10.85 -6.82 -2.47
C THR A 162 -10.61 -6.48 -3.95
N LEU A 163 -9.68 -5.58 -4.26
CA LEU A 163 -9.28 -5.25 -5.64
C LEU A 163 -8.64 -6.43 -6.38
N LEU A 164 -8.25 -7.51 -5.67
CA LEU A 164 -7.87 -8.79 -6.26
C LEU A 164 -8.98 -9.40 -7.13
N ALA A 165 -10.24 -9.13 -6.82
CA ALA A 165 -11.39 -9.61 -7.61
C ALA A 165 -11.68 -8.74 -8.85
N SER A 166 -11.06 -7.58 -9.02
CA SER A 166 -11.35 -6.52 -10.00
C SER A 166 -12.69 -5.80 -9.75
N ASP A 167 -13.74 -6.49 -9.35
CA ASP A 167 -14.94 -5.91 -8.74
C ASP A 167 -14.89 -6.18 -7.23
N PRO A 168 -14.75 -5.15 -6.38
CA PRO A 168 -14.68 -5.32 -4.92
C PRO A 168 -15.92 -5.96 -4.30
N LYS A 169 -17.03 -6.05 -5.05
CA LYS A 169 -18.28 -6.69 -4.61
C LYS A 169 -18.30 -8.19 -4.89
N ASP A 170 -17.44 -8.68 -5.78
CA ASP A 170 -17.34 -10.11 -6.13
C ASP A 170 -16.53 -10.86 -5.07
N LYS A 171 -17.17 -11.12 -3.94
CA LYS A 171 -16.56 -11.80 -2.79
C LYS A 171 -16.17 -13.25 -3.10
N ASP A 172 -16.91 -13.94 -3.95
CA ASP A 172 -16.62 -15.33 -4.31
C ASP A 172 -15.29 -15.42 -5.07
N THR A 173 -15.12 -14.63 -6.12
CA THR A 173 -13.83 -14.52 -6.85
C THR A 173 -12.69 -14.07 -5.93
N TYR A 174 -12.95 -13.12 -5.03
CA TYR A 174 -11.95 -12.63 -4.08
C TYR A 174 -11.45 -13.74 -3.15
N PHE A 175 -12.35 -14.44 -2.45
CA PHE A 175 -11.96 -15.50 -1.51
C PHE A 175 -11.37 -16.71 -2.21
N GLU A 176 -11.88 -17.09 -3.40
CA GLU A 176 -11.29 -18.14 -4.19
C GLU A 176 -9.85 -17.79 -4.60
N THR A 177 -9.61 -16.55 -5.05
CA THR A 177 -8.26 -16.07 -5.38
C THR A 177 -7.32 -16.21 -4.19
N LEU A 178 -7.72 -15.72 -3.00
CA LEU A 178 -6.91 -15.83 -1.79
C LEU A 178 -6.62 -17.29 -1.41
N SER A 179 -7.59 -18.20 -1.57
CA SER A 179 -7.43 -19.62 -1.25
C SER A 179 -6.38 -20.31 -2.13
N LEU A 180 -6.23 -19.83 -3.38
CA LEU A 180 -5.33 -20.38 -4.37
C LEU A 180 -3.89 -19.85 -4.30
N LEU A 181 -3.62 -18.87 -3.44
CA LEU A 181 -2.25 -18.37 -3.22
C LEU A 181 -1.37 -19.49 -2.66
N PRO A 182 -0.25 -19.85 -3.34
CA PRO A 182 0.61 -20.97 -2.93
C PRO A 182 1.43 -20.60 -1.70
N GLU A 183 1.32 -21.38 -0.63
CA GLU A 183 1.97 -21.09 0.65
C GLU A 183 3.50 -21.02 0.54
N GLU A 184 4.14 -22.01 -0.10
CA GLU A 184 5.59 -22.03 -0.25
C GLU A 184 6.08 -20.85 -1.10
N GLY A 185 5.37 -20.52 -2.18
CA GLY A 185 5.70 -19.35 -2.99
C GLY A 185 5.61 -18.04 -2.18
N MET A 186 4.56 -17.88 -1.35
CA MET A 186 4.45 -16.75 -0.45
C MET A 186 5.60 -16.70 0.57
N ARG A 187 5.98 -17.86 1.16
CA ARG A 187 7.12 -17.93 2.09
C ARG A 187 8.40 -17.43 1.44
N ASP A 188 8.71 -17.87 0.23
CA ASP A 188 9.93 -17.49 -0.48
C ASP A 188 9.95 -15.98 -0.78
N LEU A 189 8.84 -15.43 -1.27
CA LEU A 189 8.73 -13.99 -1.54
C LEU A 189 8.79 -13.16 -0.25
N PHE A 190 8.12 -13.55 0.82
CA PHE A 190 8.16 -12.80 2.07
C PHE A 190 9.53 -12.91 2.78
N ARG A 191 10.21 -14.04 2.69
CA ARG A 191 11.61 -14.16 3.17
C ARG A 191 12.52 -13.19 2.42
N ARG A 192 12.33 -13.07 1.11
CA ARG A 192 13.05 -12.08 0.30
C ARG A 192 12.67 -10.65 0.67
N ALA A 193 11.37 -10.36 0.85
CA ALA A 193 10.88 -9.05 1.30
C ALA A 193 11.51 -8.64 2.64
N ALA A 194 11.55 -9.56 3.61
CA ALA A 194 12.20 -9.35 4.90
C ALA A 194 13.70 -9.05 4.76
N SER A 195 14.40 -9.79 3.90
CA SER A 195 15.84 -9.59 3.67
C SER A 195 16.17 -8.24 3.01
N LEU A 196 15.29 -7.75 2.15
CA LEU A 196 15.39 -6.45 1.48
C LEU A 196 14.99 -5.29 2.40
N GLY A 197 14.19 -5.56 3.44
CA GLY A 197 13.71 -4.57 4.40
C GLY A 197 12.55 -3.73 3.86
N VAL A 198 11.75 -4.27 2.92
CA VAL A 198 10.52 -3.61 2.46
C VAL A 198 9.42 -3.76 3.51
N GLY A 199 8.61 -2.70 3.69
CA GLY A 199 7.46 -2.70 4.60
C GLY A 199 6.24 -3.40 4.01
N ILE A 200 5.45 -4.08 4.83
CA ILE A 200 4.15 -4.64 4.48
C ILE A 200 3.07 -3.79 5.15
N GLU A 201 2.14 -3.28 4.38
CA GLU A 201 1.06 -2.45 4.90
C GLU A 201 0.02 -3.25 5.68
N LEU A 202 -0.43 -2.67 6.78
CA LEU A 202 -1.66 -3.03 7.47
C LEU A 202 -2.71 -2.00 7.06
N ASN A 203 -3.42 -2.28 5.97
CA ASN A 203 -4.48 -1.42 5.46
C ASN A 203 -5.82 -1.80 6.09
N PHE A 204 -6.57 -0.80 6.56
CA PHE A 204 -7.83 -1.08 7.27
C PHE A 204 -8.93 -1.64 6.35
N SER A 205 -8.91 -1.30 5.06
CA SER A 205 -9.91 -1.78 4.10
C SER A 205 -9.85 -3.29 3.88
N GLU A 206 -8.68 -3.88 4.04
CA GLU A 206 -8.48 -5.33 3.93
C GLU A 206 -9.18 -6.10 5.06
N PHE A 207 -9.36 -5.46 6.22
CA PHE A 207 -9.85 -6.10 7.44
C PHE A 207 -11.28 -5.72 7.82
N ALA A 208 -11.96 -4.94 6.99
CA ALA A 208 -13.33 -4.52 7.26
C ALA A 208 -14.32 -5.70 7.36
N ASP A 209 -14.05 -6.79 6.65
CA ASP A 209 -14.80 -8.05 6.68
C ASP A 209 -14.08 -9.11 7.53
N SER A 210 -13.71 -8.82 8.73
CA SER A 210 -12.76 -9.43 9.65
C SER A 210 -12.89 -10.92 9.99
N GLU A 211 -13.63 -11.74 9.26
CA GLU A 211 -13.82 -13.16 9.60
C GLU A 211 -12.94 -14.12 8.80
N ALA A 212 -12.23 -13.66 7.79
CA ALA A 212 -11.57 -14.57 6.90
C ALA A 212 -10.13 -14.84 7.33
N ASP A 213 -9.87 -16.02 7.89
CA ASP A 213 -8.52 -16.58 8.03
C ASP A 213 -7.71 -16.48 6.73
N LEU A 214 -8.40 -16.50 5.59
CA LEU A 214 -7.80 -16.31 4.27
C LEU A 214 -7.17 -14.92 4.10
N ILE A 215 -7.82 -13.85 4.58
CA ILE A 215 -7.27 -12.48 4.51
C ILE A 215 -6.01 -12.38 5.38
N LEU A 216 -6.03 -12.94 6.58
CA LEU A 216 -4.91 -12.88 7.51
C LEU A 216 -3.76 -13.85 7.16
N ARG A 217 -4.01 -14.84 6.31
CA ARG A 217 -3.02 -15.86 5.94
C ARG A 217 -1.73 -15.28 5.33
N PRO A 218 -1.75 -14.37 4.32
CA PRO A 218 -0.54 -13.76 3.80
C PRO A 218 0.24 -12.99 4.88
N PHE A 219 -0.44 -12.26 5.75
CA PHE A 219 0.18 -11.49 6.84
C PHE A 219 0.82 -12.40 7.90
N ARG A 220 0.17 -13.52 8.25
CA ARG A 220 0.76 -14.52 9.17
C ARG A 220 2.04 -15.13 8.59
N ILE A 221 2.04 -15.43 7.28
CA ILE A 221 3.22 -15.94 6.59
C ILE A 221 4.31 -14.87 6.56
N ALA A 222 3.98 -13.63 6.15
CA ALA A 222 4.92 -12.52 6.13
C ALA A 222 5.57 -12.29 7.50
N LYS A 223 4.79 -12.29 8.59
CA LYS A 223 5.31 -12.20 9.96
C LYS A 223 6.27 -13.33 10.28
N LYS A 224 5.88 -14.58 9.97
CA LYS A 224 6.71 -15.77 10.23
C LYS A 224 8.04 -15.72 9.49
N GLU A 225 8.07 -15.15 8.30
CA GLU A 225 9.30 -14.97 7.50
C GLU A 225 10.09 -13.69 7.89
N GLY A 226 9.63 -12.92 8.88
CA GLY A 226 10.36 -11.80 9.47
C GLY A 226 10.12 -10.44 8.82
N CYS A 227 9.08 -10.30 7.98
CA CYS A 227 8.67 -9.02 7.42
C CYS A 227 8.33 -8.01 8.52
N LYS A 228 8.48 -6.72 8.20
CA LYS A 228 8.09 -5.60 9.05
C LYS A 228 6.83 -4.94 8.51
N PHE A 229 6.00 -4.43 9.43
CA PHE A 229 4.68 -3.92 9.12
C PHE A 229 4.55 -2.44 9.43
N TYR A 230 3.78 -1.74 8.62
CA TYR A 230 3.38 -0.35 8.89
C TYR A 230 1.87 -0.19 8.73
N TYR A 231 1.32 0.77 9.44
CA TYR A 231 -0.07 1.16 9.26
C TYR A 231 -0.20 2.16 8.12
N GLY A 232 -1.14 1.92 7.22
CA GLY A 232 -1.60 2.82 6.17
C GLY A 232 -3.13 2.86 6.16
N SER A 233 -3.71 4.04 6.35
CA SER A 233 -5.17 4.21 6.32
C SER A 233 -5.74 4.14 4.92
N ASP A 234 -4.95 4.50 3.93
CA ASP A 234 -5.40 4.68 2.54
C ASP A 234 -6.62 5.63 2.50
N ALA A 235 -6.56 6.65 3.36
CA ALA A 235 -7.68 7.56 3.52
C ALA A 235 -7.74 8.57 2.37
N HIS A 236 -8.89 8.62 1.70
CA HIS A 236 -9.20 9.52 0.59
C HIS A 236 -10.18 10.64 1.00
N HIS A 237 -10.59 10.65 2.26
CA HIS A 237 -11.52 11.63 2.83
C HIS A 237 -11.30 11.71 4.34
N PRO A 238 -11.38 12.91 4.98
CA PRO A 238 -11.11 13.08 6.41
C PRO A 238 -11.98 12.21 7.33
N ALA A 239 -13.20 11.89 6.92
CA ALA A 239 -14.10 11.03 7.69
C ALA A 239 -13.62 9.56 7.83
N ARG A 240 -12.59 9.16 7.06
CA ARG A 240 -12.05 7.79 7.12
C ARG A 240 -11.02 7.58 8.24
N PHE A 241 -10.37 8.62 8.71
CA PHE A 241 -9.29 8.54 9.68
C PHE A 241 -9.64 7.75 10.97
N PRO A 242 -10.78 7.98 11.65
CA PRO A 242 -11.04 7.34 12.94
C PRO A 242 -11.21 5.82 12.85
N GLN A 243 -11.75 5.35 11.73
CA GLN A 243 -12.12 3.94 11.57
C GLN A 243 -10.89 3.05 11.36
N GLY A 244 -9.89 3.56 10.63
CA GLY A 244 -8.68 2.80 10.28
C GLY A 244 -7.90 2.34 11.49
N ILE A 245 -7.63 3.24 12.43
CA ILE A 245 -6.85 2.95 13.63
C ILE A 245 -7.46 1.80 14.44
N LYS A 246 -8.76 1.88 14.74
CA LYS A 246 -9.47 0.85 15.54
C LYS A 246 -9.43 -0.53 14.89
N THR A 247 -9.59 -0.57 13.56
CA THR A 247 -9.53 -1.84 12.82
C THR A 247 -8.12 -2.42 12.84
N CYS A 248 -7.12 -1.56 12.62
CA CYS A 248 -5.72 -1.98 12.63
C CYS A 248 -5.27 -2.47 14.02
N GLU A 249 -5.70 -1.85 15.11
CA GLU A 249 -5.43 -2.33 16.48
C GLU A 249 -5.90 -3.76 16.69
N LYS A 250 -7.10 -4.10 16.19
CA LYS A 250 -7.63 -5.47 16.25
C LYS A 250 -6.77 -6.44 15.44
N VAL A 251 -6.31 -6.04 14.26
CA VAL A 251 -5.47 -6.89 13.42
C VAL A 251 -4.09 -7.09 14.03
N VAL A 252 -3.50 -6.06 14.61
CA VAL A 252 -2.26 -6.16 15.39
C VAL A 252 -2.39 -7.23 16.48
N GLU A 253 -3.53 -7.29 17.17
CA GLU A 253 -3.80 -8.33 18.18
C GLU A 253 -3.95 -9.72 17.56
N LEU A 254 -4.73 -9.86 16.50
CA LEU A 254 -4.95 -11.14 15.80
C LEU A 254 -3.67 -11.72 15.21
N LEU A 255 -2.77 -10.88 14.74
CA LEU A 255 -1.45 -11.27 14.24
C LEU A 255 -0.41 -11.40 15.37
N GLY A 256 -0.69 -10.91 16.57
CA GLY A 256 0.24 -10.90 17.70
C GLY A 256 1.49 -10.06 17.41
N LEU A 257 1.35 -8.91 16.72
CA LEU A 257 2.47 -8.06 16.36
C LEU A 257 3.05 -7.33 17.57
N THR A 258 4.36 -7.11 17.54
CA THR A 258 5.13 -6.41 18.56
C THR A 258 5.88 -5.22 17.95
N GLU A 259 6.50 -4.36 18.79
CA GLU A 259 7.34 -3.27 18.29
C GLU A 259 8.53 -3.74 17.45
N ASP A 260 8.97 -5.00 17.63
CA ASP A 260 10.03 -5.59 16.82
C ASP A 260 9.56 -5.93 15.39
N ASP A 261 8.24 -6.03 15.18
CA ASP A 261 7.65 -6.29 13.87
C ASP A 261 7.36 -4.98 13.10
N LYS A 262 7.60 -3.80 13.72
CA LYS A 262 7.33 -2.49 13.11
C LYS A 262 8.34 -2.14 12.04
N PHE A 263 7.85 -1.75 10.88
CA PHE A 263 8.65 -1.10 9.84
C PHE A 263 9.03 0.32 10.30
N ARG A 264 10.27 0.71 10.02
CA ARG A 264 10.79 2.04 10.35
C ARG A 264 11.49 2.60 9.11
N SER A 265 10.84 3.59 8.46
CA SER A 265 11.37 4.34 7.32
C SER A 265 12.41 5.37 7.74
#